data_673ded81cb38efd59fbab126430794a1
#
_entry.id   673ded81cb38efd59fbab126430794a1
#
_cell.length_a   1.000
_cell.length_b   1.000
_cell.length_c   1.000
_cell.angle_alpha   90.00
_cell.angle_beta   90.00
_cell.angle_gamma   90.00
#
_symmetry.space_group_name_H-M   'P 1'
#
loop_
_entity.id
_entity.type
_entity.pdbx_description
1 polymer ?
#
loop_
_entity_poly.entity_id
_entity_poly.type
_entity_poly.pdbx_seq_one_letter_code
_entity_poly.pdbx_strand_id
1 'polypeptide(L)'
;MIVCAIHTDLDETYMQDLDDQEEADGRYQDPAYKVDNGQRRRFFVGKYRDAGEIACWAGKQAYIAQGFLLYTAAALGIHSTPIEGWDADKVDEILGLREKGMHAQYAVALGYGAADDHNAARPKSRWPAQRIFHKL
;
A
#
# COMPACT_ATOMS: atom_id res chain seq x y z
N MET A 1 11.57 0.13 -11.56
CA MET A 1 11.00 -0.68 -10.46
C MET A 1 10.55 0.26 -9.35
N ILE A 2 9.39 0.01 -8.76
CA ILE A 2 8.84 0.74 -7.62
C ILE A 2 8.89 -0.22 -6.42
N VAL A 3 9.47 0.21 -5.30
CA VAL A 3 9.39 -0.51 -4.02
C VAL A 3 8.38 0.21 -3.15
N CYS A 4 7.42 -0.52 -2.63
CA CYS A 4 6.47 -0.03 -1.65
C CYS A 4 6.94 -0.42 -0.25
N ALA A 5 7.08 0.57 0.59
CA ALA A 5 7.39 0.38 2.00
C ALA A 5 6.22 0.89 2.86
N ILE A 6 6.00 0.25 3.99
CA ILE A 6 4.99 0.61 4.97
C ILE A 6 5.66 1.14 6.23
N HIS A 7 5.00 2.03 6.94
CA HIS A 7 5.39 2.38 8.30
C HIS A 7 5.12 1.21 9.25
N THR A 8 6.08 0.91 10.11
CA THR A 8 5.96 -0.16 11.12
C THR A 8 5.20 0.30 12.37
N ASP A 9 5.16 1.61 12.58
CA ASP A 9 4.28 2.28 13.55
C ASP A 9 3.74 3.58 12.94
N LEU A 10 2.62 4.05 13.46
CA LEU A 10 1.95 5.30 13.10
C LEU A 10 1.85 6.14 14.37
N ASP A 11 2.98 6.69 14.80
CA ASP A 11 3.10 7.45 16.03
C ASP A 11 2.35 8.80 16.01
N GLU A 12 2.38 9.53 17.09
CA GLU A 12 1.66 10.81 17.19
C GLU A 12 2.23 11.87 16.23
N THR A 13 3.54 11.84 15.96
CA THR A 13 4.16 12.75 15.00
C THR A 13 3.59 12.49 13.59
N TYR A 14 3.54 11.22 13.17
CA TYR A 14 2.93 10.85 11.90
C TYR A 14 1.45 11.27 11.80
N MET A 15 0.68 11.10 12.90
CA MET A 15 -0.72 11.50 12.94
C MET A 15 -0.89 13.01 12.81
N GLN A 16 -0.03 13.78 13.46
CA GLN A 16 -0.05 15.23 13.39
C GLN A 16 0.33 15.72 11.99
N ASP A 17 1.39 15.18 11.41
CA ASP A 17 1.82 15.52 10.05
C ASP A 17 0.71 15.26 9.03
N LEU A 18 -0.03 14.16 9.19
CA LEU A 18 -1.18 13.84 8.34
C LEU A 18 -2.34 14.82 8.52
N ASP A 19 -2.67 15.18 9.78
CA ASP A 19 -3.71 16.16 10.07
C ASP A 19 -3.37 17.54 9.48
N ASP A 20 -2.10 17.94 9.55
CA ASP A 20 -1.61 19.22 9.03
C ASP A 20 -1.55 19.22 7.50
N GLN A 21 -1.18 18.10 6.87
CA GLN A 21 -1.22 17.97 5.43
C GLN A 21 -2.67 18.04 4.89
N GLU A 22 -3.61 17.34 5.53
CA GLU A 22 -5.02 17.40 5.13
C GLU A 22 -5.62 18.80 5.28
N GLU A 23 -5.17 19.58 6.28
CA GLU A 23 -5.55 20.97 6.42
C GLU A 23 -4.95 21.85 5.31
N ALA A 24 -3.66 21.67 5.02
CA ALA A 24 -2.97 22.40 3.95
C ALA A 24 -3.59 22.13 2.57
N ASP A 25 -4.08 20.91 2.34
CA ASP A 25 -4.81 20.50 1.13
C ASP A 25 -6.25 21.07 1.08
N GLY A 26 -6.68 21.80 2.11
CA GLY A 26 -8.01 22.41 2.17
C GLY A 26 -9.14 21.42 2.47
N ARG A 27 -8.83 20.24 3.02
CA ARG A 27 -9.82 19.21 3.33
C ARG A 27 -10.79 19.64 4.43
N TYR A 28 -10.36 20.50 5.32
CA TYR A 28 -11.12 20.96 6.48
C TYR A 28 -11.64 22.38 6.29
N GLN A 29 -12.92 22.52 5.94
CA GLN A 29 -13.60 23.82 5.88
C GLN A 29 -13.94 24.35 7.28
N ASP A 30 -14.15 23.45 8.25
CA ASP A 30 -14.43 23.73 9.65
C ASP A 30 -13.31 23.16 10.52
N PRO A 31 -12.64 24.00 11.35
CA PRO A 31 -11.61 23.53 12.28
C PRO A 31 -12.10 22.45 13.26
N ALA A 32 -13.37 22.47 13.66
CA ALA A 32 -13.94 21.45 14.53
C ALA A 32 -13.94 20.07 13.85
N TYR A 33 -14.09 20.03 12.53
CA TYR A 33 -14.04 18.78 11.78
C TYR A 33 -12.62 18.18 11.73
N LYS A 34 -11.57 19.03 11.66
CA LYS A 34 -10.16 18.58 11.80
C LYS A 34 -9.97 17.83 13.11
N VAL A 35 -10.39 18.44 14.22
CA VAL A 35 -10.25 17.86 15.57
C VAL A 35 -10.97 16.52 15.69
N ASP A 36 -12.23 16.47 15.27
CA ASP A 36 -13.04 15.23 15.34
C ASP A 36 -12.46 14.11 14.46
N ASN A 37 -12.05 14.43 13.25
CA ASN A 37 -11.43 13.47 12.33
C ASN A 37 -10.10 12.94 12.87
N GLY A 38 -9.26 13.82 13.41
CA GLY A 38 -7.99 13.44 14.04
C GLY A 38 -8.18 12.53 15.25
N GLN A 39 -9.18 12.80 16.11
CA GLN A 39 -9.52 11.95 17.25
C GLN A 39 -10.01 10.56 16.81
N ARG A 40 -10.88 10.49 15.80
CA ARG A 40 -11.35 9.21 15.24
C ARG A 40 -10.20 8.40 14.66
N ARG A 41 -9.30 9.04 13.91
CA ARG A 41 -8.11 8.39 13.36
C ARG A 41 -7.25 7.78 14.46
N ARG A 42 -6.91 8.54 15.49
CA ARG A 42 -6.13 8.08 16.64
C ARG A 42 -6.80 6.93 17.39
N PHE A 43 -8.11 6.98 17.54
CA PHE A 43 -8.87 5.90 18.17
C PHE A 43 -8.75 4.58 17.38
N PHE A 44 -8.91 4.60 16.06
CA PHE A 44 -8.81 3.38 15.26
C PHE A 44 -7.37 2.88 15.15
N VAL A 45 -6.41 3.78 14.94
CA VAL A 45 -4.98 3.40 14.91
C VAL A 45 -4.55 2.84 16.27
N GLY A 46 -5.02 3.43 17.38
CA GLY A 46 -4.77 2.91 18.72
C GLY A 46 -5.22 1.47 18.89
N LYS A 47 -6.39 1.09 18.37
CA LYS A 47 -6.84 -0.31 18.41
C LYS A 47 -5.90 -1.28 17.70
N TYR A 48 -5.39 -0.90 16.51
CA TYR A 48 -4.42 -1.73 15.79
C TYR A 48 -3.07 -1.78 16.49
N ARG A 49 -2.66 -0.65 17.11
CA ARG A 49 -1.42 -0.60 17.89
C ARG A 49 -1.50 -1.50 19.13
N ASP A 50 -2.57 -1.40 19.90
CA ASP A 50 -2.80 -2.22 21.11
C ASP A 50 -2.87 -3.71 20.78
N ALA A 51 -3.36 -4.05 19.59
CA ALA A 51 -3.39 -5.42 19.08
C ALA A 51 -2.06 -5.89 18.46
N GLY A 52 -1.06 -5.01 18.29
CA GLY A 52 0.18 -5.32 17.59
C GLY A 52 0.01 -5.54 16.08
N GLU A 53 -1.04 -4.96 15.48
CA GLU A 53 -1.45 -5.21 14.09
C GLU A 53 -1.17 -4.04 13.13
N ILE A 54 -0.44 -3.00 13.54
CA ILE A 54 -0.17 -1.83 12.71
C ILE A 54 0.47 -2.23 11.36
N ALA A 55 1.53 -3.03 11.38
CA ALA A 55 2.21 -3.44 10.15
C ALA A 55 1.28 -4.27 9.24
N CYS A 56 0.47 -5.16 9.81
CA CYS A 56 -0.51 -5.95 9.07
C CYS A 56 -1.57 -5.03 8.43
N TRP A 57 -2.08 -4.05 9.17
CA TRP A 57 -3.06 -3.11 8.65
C TRP A 57 -2.48 -2.18 7.58
N ALA A 58 -1.27 -1.64 7.80
CA ALA A 58 -0.56 -0.84 6.80
C ALA A 58 -0.27 -1.63 5.52
N GLY A 59 0.10 -2.91 5.66
CA GLY A 59 0.26 -3.83 4.53
C GLY A 59 -1.02 -3.95 3.69
N LYS A 60 -2.20 -4.09 4.33
CA LYS A 60 -3.49 -4.14 3.61
C LYS A 60 -3.73 -2.87 2.79
N GLN A 61 -3.38 -1.69 3.32
CA GLN A 61 -3.49 -0.42 2.58
C GLN A 61 -2.51 -0.38 1.38
N ALA A 62 -1.29 -0.88 1.57
CA ALA A 62 -0.31 -0.97 0.50
C ALA A 62 -0.78 -1.88 -0.64
N TYR A 63 -1.42 -3.02 -0.35
CA TYR A 63 -1.97 -3.91 -1.39
C TYR A 63 -3.16 -3.32 -2.14
N ILE A 64 -3.96 -2.46 -1.51
CA ILE A 64 -4.98 -1.69 -2.22
C ILE A 64 -4.30 -0.77 -3.25
N ALA A 65 -3.25 -0.04 -2.85
CA ALA A 65 -2.48 0.81 -3.75
C ALA A 65 -1.80 0.00 -4.88
N GLN A 66 -1.29 -1.21 -4.57
CA GLN A 66 -0.76 -2.12 -5.59
C GLN A 66 -1.80 -2.45 -6.66
N GLY A 67 -3.02 -2.78 -6.26
CA GLY A 67 -4.11 -3.09 -7.20
C GLY A 67 -4.37 -1.93 -8.16
N PHE A 68 -4.42 -0.69 -7.66
CA PHE A 68 -4.56 0.50 -8.50
C PHE A 68 -3.35 0.72 -9.41
N LEU A 69 -2.13 0.52 -8.92
CA LEU A 69 -0.91 0.64 -9.70
C LEU A 69 -0.90 -0.33 -10.89
N LEU A 70 -1.19 -1.62 -10.63
CA LEU A 70 -1.23 -2.67 -11.66
C LEU A 70 -2.33 -2.39 -12.71
N TYR A 71 -3.50 -1.96 -12.25
CA TYR A 71 -4.61 -1.61 -13.14
C TYR A 71 -4.27 -0.40 -14.01
N THR A 72 -3.71 0.64 -13.42
CA THR A 72 -3.31 1.86 -14.15
C THR A 72 -2.20 1.56 -15.16
N ALA A 73 -1.20 0.76 -14.80
CA ALA A 73 -0.15 0.33 -15.71
C ALA A 73 -0.77 -0.38 -16.93
N ALA A 74 -1.68 -1.33 -16.70
CA ALA A 74 -2.36 -2.04 -17.77
C ALA A 74 -3.20 -1.10 -18.67
N ALA A 75 -3.91 -0.12 -18.09
CA ALA A 75 -4.69 0.86 -18.83
C ALA A 75 -3.83 1.77 -19.72
N LEU A 76 -2.57 2.00 -19.32
CA LEU A 76 -1.58 2.77 -20.07
C LEU A 76 -0.76 1.90 -21.05
N GLY A 77 -1.05 0.60 -21.18
CA GLY A 77 -0.29 -0.31 -22.03
C GLY A 77 1.11 -0.63 -21.48
N ILE A 78 1.34 -0.40 -20.19
CA ILE A 78 2.58 -0.73 -19.51
C ILE A 78 2.46 -2.11 -18.86
N HIS A 79 3.42 -2.97 -19.11
CA HIS A 79 3.50 -4.26 -18.44
C HIS A 79 3.97 -4.10 -17.00
N SER A 80 3.45 -4.93 -16.11
CA SER A 80 3.77 -4.87 -14.69
C SER A 80 3.92 -6.27 -14.10
N THR A 81 4.88 -6.42 -13.19
CA THR A 81 5.11 -7.66 -12.44
C THR A 81 5.25 -7.33 -10.97
N PRO A 82 4.29 -7.74 -10.12
CA PRO A 82 4.43 -7.63 -8.67
C PRO A 82 5.46 -8.66 -8.17
N ILE A 83 6.25 -8.27 -7.20
CA ILE A 83 7.36 -9.05 -6.64
C ILE A 83 7.27 -9.03 -5.12
N GLU A 84 7.16 -10.22 -4.52
CA GLU A 84 7.19 -10.45 -3.07
C GLU A 84 8.23 -11.50 -2.68
N GLY A 85 8.71 -12.32 -3.65
CA GLY A 85 9.68 -13.38 -3.45
C GLY A 85 11.11 -12.86 -3.29
N TRP A 86 11.34 -12.01 -2.31
CA TRP A 86 12.64 -11.40 -2.02
C TRP A 86 13.01 -11.48 -0.53
N ASP A 87 14.25 -11.16 -0.21
CA ASP A 87 14.71 -10.98 1.17
C ASP A 87 14.41 -9.54 1.60
N ALA A 88 13.28 -9.35 2.29
CA ALA A 88 12.81 -8.02 2.70
C ALA A 88 13.81 -7.32 3.64
N ASP A 89 14.47 -8.07 4.52
CA ASP A 89 15.46 -7.52 5.45
C ASP A 89 16.66 -6.92 4.72
N LYS A 90 17.14 -7.57 3.65
CA LYS A 90 18.19 -7.01 2.81
C LYS A 90 17.74 -5.79 2.02
N VAL A 91 16.49 -5.77 1.56
CA VAL A 91 15.93 -4.58 0.90
C VAL A 91 15.83 -3.41 1.87
N ASP A 92 15.40 -3.66 3.10
CA ASP A 92 15.36 -2.65 4.15
C ASP A 92 16.74 -2.06 4.42
N GLU A 93 17.76 -2.92 4.54
CA GLU A 93 19.15 -2.51 4.74
C GLU A 93 19.67 -1.64 3.57
N ILE A 94 19.50 -2.11 2.33
CA ILE A 94 19.98 -1.41 1.13
C ILE A 94 19.33 -0.04 0.98
N LEU A 95 18.03 0.09 1.32
CA LEU A 95 17.26 1.32 1.18
C LEU A 95 17.22 2.19 2.45
N GLY A 96 17.83 1.72 3.55
CA GLY A 96 17.82 2.43 4.83
C GLY A 96 16.40 2.64 5.38
N LEU A 97 15.52 1.64 5.22
CA LEU A 97 14.10 1.79 5.59
C LEU A 97 13.88 1.70 7.10
N ARG A 98 14.65 0.87 7.79
CA ARG A 98 14.50 0.68 9.26
C ARG A 98 14.78 1.96 10.04
N GLU A 99 15.76 2.75 9.60
CA GLU A 99 16.10 4.05 10.19
C GLU A 99 14.95 5.07 10.03
N LYS A 100 14.07 4.83 9.06
CA LYS A 100 12.88 5.64 8.79
C LYS A 100 11.61 5.05 9.42
N GLY A 101 11.72 4.01 10.25
CA GLY A 101 10.58 3.30 10.81
C GLY A 101 9.71 2.59 9.75
N MET A 102 10.33 2.15 8.65
CA MET A 102 9.64 1.54 7.52
C MET A 102 10.13 0.11 7.25
N HIS A 103 9.31 -0.65 6.51
CA HIS A 103 9.60 -2.00 6.07
C HIS A 103 9.13 -2.20 4.63
N ALA A 104 9.95 -2.86 3.80
CA ALA A 104 9.63 -3.16 2.40
C ALA A 104 8.52 -4.22 2.32
N GLN A 105 7.40 -3.87 1.69
CA GLN A 105 6.22 -4.74 1.61
C GLN A 105 6.17 -5.53 0.30
N TYR A 106 6.37 -4.87 -0.83
CA TYR A 106 6.42 -5.47 -2.16
C TYR A 106 7.16 -4.55 -3.13
N ALA A 107 7.53 -5.07 -4.29
CA ALA A 107 7.94 -4.25 -5.42
C ALA A 107 7.05 -4.49 -6.64
N VAL A 108 7.07 -3.54 -7.58
CA VAL A 108 6.47 -3.69 -8.90
C VAL A 108 7.50 -3.28 -9.95
N ALA A 109 7.84 -4.22 -10.83
CA ALA A 109 8.57 -3.90 -12.05
C ALA A 109 7.57 -3.39 -13.10
N LEU A 110 7.90 -2.25 -13.71
CA LEU A 110 7.11 -1.64 -14.78
C LEU A 110 7.99 -1.50 -16.03
N GLY A 111 7.43 -1.73 -17.20
CA GLY A 111 8.14 -1.60 -18.46
C GLY A 111 7.35 -2.13 -19.64
N TYR A 112 8.03 -2.27 -20.77
CA TYR A 112 7.47 -2.90 -21.95
C TYR A 112 7.97 -4.35 -22.02
N GLY A 113 7.06 -5.28 -22.35
CA GLY A 113 7.38 -6.70 -22.45
C GLY A 113 8.39 -6.98 -23.57
N ALA A 114 9.27 -7.96 -23.34
CA ALA A 114 10.17 -8.43 -24.36
C ALA A 114 9.38 -9.15 -25.48
N ALA A 115 9.88 -9.11 -26.71
CA ALA A 115 9.22 -9.75 -27.85
C ALA A 115 9.14 -11.27 -27.70
N ASP A 116 10.03 -11.87 -26.91
CA ASP A 116 10.14 -13.30 -26.61
C ASP A 116 9.56 -13.68 -25.24
N ASP A 117 8.74 -12.80 -24.62
CA ASP A 117 8.08 -13.12 -23.35
C ASP A 117 7.06 -14.23 -23.52
N HIS A 118 7.48 -15.45 -23.20
CA HIS A 118 6.63 -16.64 -23.27
C HIS A 118 5.45 -16.62 -22.28
N ASN A 119 5.48 -15.78 -21.23
CA ASN A 119 4.37 -15.63 -20.29
C ASN A 119 3.24 -14.78 -20.86
N ALA A 120 3.56 -13.81 -21.74
CA ALA A 120 2.55 -12.98 -22.39
C ALA A 120 1.57 -13.79 -23.24
N ALA A 121 2.04 -14.88 -23.87
CA ALA A 121 1.24 -15.75 -24.71
C ALA A 121 0.40 -16.78 -23.91
N ARG A 122 0.63 -16.95 -22.62
CA ARG A 122 -0.11 -17.93 -21.81
C ARG A 122 -1.51 -17.44 -21.50
N PRO A 123 -2.54 -18.33 -21.61
CA PRO A 123 -3.90 -17.98 -21.21
C PRO A 123 -3.96 -17.65 -19.72
N LYS A 124 -4.75 -16.64 -19.37
CA LYS A 124 -4.97 -16.27 -17.98
C LYS A 124 -5.87 -17.29 -17.29
N SER A 125 -5.46 -17.77 -16.13
CA SER A 125 -6.26 -18.68 -15.30
C SER A 125 -6.91 -17.90 -14.15
N ARG A 126 -8.20 -18.11 -13.95
CA ARG A 126 -9.01 -17.51 -12.87
C ARG A 126 -10.04 -18.52 -12.39
N TRP A 127 -10.34 -18.47 -11.11
CA TRP A 127 -11.48 -19.19 -10.59
C TRP A 127 -12.78 -18.67 -11.21
N PRO A 128 -13.77 -19.55 -11.47
CA PRO A 128 -15.09 -19.11 -11.91
C PRO A 128 -15.72 -18.16 -10.90
N ALA A 129 -16.48 -17.17 -11.40
CA ALA A 129 -17.11 -16.14 -10.56
C ALA A 129 -17.96 -16.74 -9.43
N GLN A 130 -18.70 -17.81 -9.70
CA GLN A 130 -19.55 -18.52 -8.74
C GLN A 130 -18.78 -19.12 -7.55
N ARG A 131 -17.46 -19.36 -7.70
CA ARG A 131 -16.60 -19.86 -6.64
C ARG A 131 -16.06 -18.73 -5.75
N ILE A 132 -16.05 -17.50 -6.25
CA ILE A 132 -15.46 -16.35 -5.58
C ILE A 132 -16.56 -15.46 -4.96
N PHE A 133 -17.66 -15.28 -5.69
CA PHE A 133 -18.76 -14.39 -5.29
C PHE A 133 -19.96 -15.20 -4.86
N HIS A 134 -20.45 -14.94 -3.67
CA HIS A 134 -21.67 -15.52 -3.12
C HIS A 134 -22.71 -14.40 -2.93
N LYS A 135 -23.92 -14.62 -3.46
CA LYS A 135 -25.05 -13.75 -3.10
C LYS A 135 -25.55 -14.19 -1.71
N LEU A 136 -25.70 -13.23 -0.82
CA LEU A 136 -26.33 -13.39 0.48
C LEU A 136 -27.82 -13.20 0.33
#